data_fe959c1ede514e527afbc3499d478a54
#
_entry.id   fe959c1ede514e527afbc3499d478a54
#
_cell.length_a   1.000
_cell.length_b   1.000
_cell.length_c   1.000
_cell.angle_alpha   90.00
_cell.angle_beta   90.00
_cell.angle_gamma   90.00
#
_symmetry.space_group_name_H-M   'P 1'
#
loop_
_entity.id
_entity.type
_entity.pdbx_description
1 polymer ?
#
loop_
_entity_poly.entity_id
_entity_poly.type
_entity_poly.pdbx_seq_one_letter_code
_entity_poly.pdbx_strand_id
1 'polypeptide(L)'
;MKCPFCPNQYPTVSALIIHLESGRCPSGSNRERINAEIRRLDKYHVITTPLIENSSSTNIATERSWNGFHYECPMCNRGFSTLQALNSHLGSPVHDQRMYRCPGRSCGREFSVLSGLVQHVESESCGVMRFSKVQKSASDGIDRVVKNLIGS
;
A
#
# COMPACT_ATOMS: atom_id res chain seq x y z
N MET A 1 7.58 11.00 -12.41
CA MET A 1 6.26 11.58 -12.10
C MET A 1 6.38 12.59 -10.98
N LYS A 2 5.66 13.69 -11.03
CA LYS A 2 5.57 14.69 -9.95
C LYS A 2 4.51 14.27 -8.94
N CYS A 3 4.80 14.44 -7.65
CA CYS A 3 3.74 14.34 -6.64
C CYS A 3 2.79 15.55 -6.79
N PRO A 4 1.46 15.33 -6.82
CA PRO A 4 0.50 16.44 -6.95
C PRO A 4 0.40 17.31 -5.68
N PHE A 5 0.93 16.85 -4.55
CA PHE A 5 0.77 17.48 -3.25
C PHE A 5 2.08 18.05 -2.66
N CYS A 6 3.23 17.72 -3.25
CA CYS A 6 4.54 18.22 -2.79
C CYS A 6 5.51 18.33 -3.97
N PRO A 7 6.65 19.04 -3.82
CA PRO A 7 7.59 19.27 -4.93
C PRO A 7 8.37 18.03 -5.37
N ASN A 8 8.22 16.89 -4.69
CA ASN A 8 9.01 15.69 -4.94
C ASN A 8 8.65 15.04 -6.28
N GLN A 9 9.66 14.47 -6.93
CA GLN A 9 9.54 13.75 -8.18
C GLN A 9 9.99 12.30 -8.01
N TYR A 10 9.33 11.40 -8.73
CA TYR A 10 9.57 9.96 -8.65
C TYR A 10 9.73 9.36 -10.05
N PRO A 11 10.64 8.39 -10.22
CA PRO A 11 10.90 7.77 -11.53
C PRO A 11 9.72 6.93 -12.05
N THR A 12 8.96 6.31 -11.13
CA THR A 12 7.88 5.38 -11.45
C THR A 12 6.61 5.72 -10.68
N VAL A 13 5.46 5.17 -11.14
CA VAL A 13 4.18 5.27 -10.43
C VAL A 13 4.26 4.58 -9.08
N SER A 14 4.82 3.37 -9.03
CA SER A 14 4.98 2.63 -7.77
C SER A 14 5.77 3.42 -6.74
N ALA A 15 6.86 4.10 -7.14
CA ALA A 15 7.64 4.95 -6.24
C ALA A 15 6.82 6.13 -5.70
N LEU A 16 6.00 6.77 -6.54
CA LEU A 16 5.08 7.82 -6.09
C LEU A 16 4.02 7.26 -5.11
N ILE A 17 3.45 6.10 -5.39
CA ILE A 17 2.46 5.48 -4.50
C ILE A 17 3.09 5.11 -3.16
N ILE A 18 4.32 4.56 -3.14
CA ILE A 18 5.06 4.30 -1.89
C ILE A 18 5.21 5.57 -1.06
N HIS A 19 5.57 6.70 -1.70
CA HIS A 19 5.64 7.99 -1.01
C HIS A 19 4.29 8.38 -0.39
N LEU A 20 3.20 8.23 -1.11
CA LEU A 20 1.86 8.57 -0.62
C LEU A 20 1.38 7.61 0.48
N GLU A 21 1.64 6.31 0.35
CA GLU A 21 1.31 5.28 1.34
C GLU A 21 2.11 5.43 2.65
N SER A 22 3.31 6.00 2.58
CA SER A 22 4.19 6.16 3.74
C SER A 22 3.70 7.17 4.78
N GLY A 23 2.71 7.99 4.47
CA GLY A 23 2.24 9.08 5.32
C GLY A 23 3.19 10.28 5.43
N ARG A 24 4.30 10.28 4.68
CA ARG A 24 5.31 11.37 4.72
C ARG A 24 4.98 12.55 3.81
N CYS A 25 3.94 12.42 2.99
CA CYS A 25 3.50 13.51 2.13
C CYS A 25 2.77 14.57 2.95
N PRO A 26 3.03 15.89 2.73
CA PRO A 26 2.31 16.98 3.40
C PRO A 26 0.78 16.95 3.20
N SER A 27 0.29 16.22 2.20
CA SER A 27 -1.15 16.01 1.99
C SER A 27 -1.86 15.24 3.10
N GLY A 28 -1.12 14.62 4.03
CA GLY A 28 -1.68 13.68 5.01
C GLY A 28 -2.17 12.37 4.39
N SER A 29 -1.83 12.11 3.11
CA SER A 29 -2.11 10.84 2.46
C SER A 29 -1.35 9.72 3.16
N ASN A 30 -2.03 8.62 3.42
CA ASN A 30 -1.48 7.40 4.00
C ASN A 30 -2.13 6.18 3.35
N ARG A 31 -1.67 5.00 3.72
CA ARG A 31 -2.17 3.73 3.19
C ARG A 31 -3.68 3.56 3.37
N GLU A 32 -4.22 3.89 4.53
CA GLU A 32 -5.63 3.73 4.84
C GLU A 32 -6.52 4.61 3.93
N ARG A 33 -6.14 5.87 3.75
CA ARG A 33 -6.84 6.79 2.85
C ARG A 33 -6.80 6.33 1.40
N ILE A 34 -5.64 5.86 0.93
CA ILE A 34 -5.49 5.31 -0.42
C ILE A 34 -6.37 4.08 -0.58
N ASN A 35 -6.33 3.15 0.36
CA ASN A 35 -7.13 1.94 0.34
C ASN A 35 -8.64 2.25 0.28
N ALA A 36 -9.11 3.19 1.10
CA ALA A 36 -10.52 3.62 1.11
C ALA A 36 -10.93 4.21 -0.24
N GLU A 37 -10.09 5.09 -0.82
CA GLU A 37 -10.39 5.75 -2.09
C GLU A 37 -10.36 4.76 -3.27
N ILE A 38 -9.39 3.85 -3.32
CA ILE A 38 -9.34 2.82 -4.36
C ILE A 38 -10.56 1.91 -4.31
N ARG A 39 -10.99 1.49 -3.12
CA ARG A 39 -12.22 0.70 -2.97
C ARG A 39 -13.46 1.44 -3.44
N ARG A 40 -13.55 2.73 -3.17
CA ARG A 40 -14.65 3.58 -3.64
C ARG A 40 -14.69 3.66 -5.17
N LEU A 41 -13.53 3.69 -5.82
CA LEU A 41 -13.41 3.77 -7.27
C LEU A 41 -13.57 2.42 -7.96
N ASP A 42 -13.08 1.35 -7.36
CA ASP A 42 -13.10 -0.02 -7.91
C ASP A 42 -14.40 -0.77 -7.57
N LYS A 43 -15.52 -0.22 -8.01
CA LYS A 43 -16.87 -0.76 -7.75
C LYS A 43 -17.08 -2.22 -8.23
N TYR A 44 -16.32 -2.63 -9.22
CA TYR A 44 -16.41 -3.97 -9.82
C TYR A 44 -15.35 -4.94 -9.29
N HIS A 45 -14.59 -4.55 -8.27
CA HIS A 45 -13.52 -5.37 -7.69
C HIS A 45 -12.54 -5.93 -8.72
N VAL A 46 -12.13 -5.09 -9.69
CA VAL A 46 -11.18 -5.47 -10.75
C VAL A 46 -9.80 -5.72 -10.17
N ILE A 47 -9.36 -4.82 -9.27
CA ILE A 47 -8.05 -4.88 -8.61
C ILE A 47 -8.16 -5.05 -7.09
N THR A 48 -9.36 -4.92 -6.50
CA THR A 48 -9.56 -5.12 -5.06
C THR A 48 -10.26 -6.45 -4.79
N THR A 49 -9.90 -7.09 -3.68
CA THR A 49 -10.62 -8.26 -3.16
C THR A 49 -11.77 -7.80 -2.27
N PRO A 50 -12.90 -8.53 -2.22
CA PRO A 50 -13.95 -8.26 -1.23
C PRO A 50 -13.38 -8.27 0.19
N LEU A 51 -13.91 -7.38 1.05
CA LEU A 51 -13.54 -7.35 2.47
C LEU A 51 -13.99 -8.65 3.13
N ILE A 52 -13.02 -9.36 3.72
CA ILE A 52 -13.32 -10.20 4.88
C ILE A 52 -13.21 -9.24 6.06
N GLU A 53 -14.31 -9.04 6.79
CA GLU A 53 -14.38 -8.17 7.96
C GLU A 53 -13.46 -8.71 9.07
N ASN A 54 -12.17 -8.40 8.97
CA ASN A 54 -11.22 -8.54 10.07
C ASN A 54 -10.69 -7.14 10.37
N SER A 55 -11.08 -6.62 11.50
CA SER A 55 -10.65 -5.35 12.05
C SER A 55 -9.14 -5.19 11.95
N SER A 56 -8.69 -4.18 11.22
CA SER A 56 -7.32 -3.68 11.30
C SER A 56 -7.12 -3.06 12.69
N SER A 57 -6.73 -3.88 13.65
CA SER A 57 -6.22 -3.39 14.92
C SER A 57 -4.84 -2.82 14.67
N THR A 58 -4.66 -1.53 14.91
CA THR A 58 -3.34 -0.90 15.02
C THR A 58 -2.62 -1.52 16.21
N ASN A 59 -1.87 -2.57 15.99
CA ASN A 59 -1.09 -3.23 17.03
C ASN A 59 0.17 -2.39 17.29
N ILE A 60 0.17 -1.66 18.42
CA ILE A 60 1.36 -0.98 18.92
C ILE A 60 1.94 -1.87 20.02
N ALA A 61 3.18 -2.31 19.84
CA ALA A 61 3.90 -3.05 20.86
C ALA A 61 4.37 -2.11 21.98
N THR A 62 4.38 -2.64 23.20
CA THR A 62 4.89 -1.96 24.41
C THR A 62 6.06 -2.75 24.98
N GLU A 63 6.67 -2.26 26.06
CA GLU A 63 7.74 -2.96 26.80
C GLU A 63 7.35 -4.39 27.22
N ARG A 64 6.05 -4.68 27.34
CA ARG A 64 5.53 -6.03 27.66
C ARG A 64 5.76 -7.05 26.54
N SER A 65 6.13 -6.61 25.33
CA SER A 65 6.50 -7.49 24.23
C SER A 65 7.90 -8.08 24.34
N TRP A 66 8.64 -7.72 25.43
CA TRP A 66 9.95 -8.27 25.76
C TRP A 66 9.81 -9.66 26.39
N ASN A 67 10.42 -10.68 25.78
CA ASN A 67 10.36 -12.07 26.26
C ASN A 67 11.60 -12.50 27.08
N GLY A 68 12.49 -11.57 27.44
CA GLY A 68 13.75 -11.82 28.13
C GLY A 68 14.99 -11.82 27.21
N PHE A 69 14.80 -11.96 25.91
CA PHE A 69 15.88 -12.01 24.92
C PHE A 69 15.69 -11.01 23.77
N HIS A 70 14.45 -10.77 23.35
CA HIS A 70 14.10 -9.86 22.28
C HIS A 70 12.63 -9.41 22.38
N TYR A 71 12.27 -8.36 21.64
CA TYR A 71 10.87 -7.95 21.45
C TYR A 71 10.24 -8.83 20.39
N GLU A 72 9.25 -9.62 20.75
CA GLU A 72 8.63 -10.63 19.87
C GLU A 72 7.33 -10.11 19.25
N CYS A 73 7.17 -10.33 17.93
CA CYS A 73 5.94 -10.02 17.24
C CYS A 73 4.86 -11.06 17.58
N PRO A 74 3.70 -10.66 18.12
CA PRO A 74 2.65 -11.60 18.50
C PRO A 74 1.97 -12.29 17.31
N MET A 75 2.19 -11.79 16.08
CA MET A 75 1.52 -12.30 14.87
C MET A 75 2.39 -13.29 14.09
N CYS A 76 3.73 -13.17 14.14
CA CYS A 76 4.64 -14.03 13.39
C CYS A 76 5.83 -14.57 14.21
N ASN A 77 5.87 -14.27 15.51
CA ASN A 77 6.92 -14.66 16.46
C ASN A 77 8.34 -14.21 16.06
N ARG A 78 8.46 -13.24 15.16
CA ARG A 78 9.75 -12.66 14.79
C ARG A 78 10.29 -11.80 15.92
N GLY A 79 11.57 -12.03 16.30
CA GLY A 79 12.26 -11.26 17.32
C GLY A 79 12.95 -10.02 16.77
N PHE A 80 12.95 -8.94 17.57
CA PHE A 80 13.58 -7.66 17.26
C PHE A 80 14.42 -7.20 18.45
N SER A 81 15.56 -6.59 18.18
CA SER A 81 16.48 -6.10 19.22
C SER A 81 15.97 -4.85 19.94
N THR A 82 15.04 -4.10 19.33
CA THR A 82 14.49 -2.88 19.92
C THR A 82 12.96 -2.84 19.75
N LEU A 83 12.29 -2.18 20.69
CA LEU A 83 10.85 -1.92 20.62
C LEU A 83 10.48 -1.09 19.38
N GLN A 84 11.34 -0.15 18.99
CA GLN A 84 11.16 0.66 17.79
C GLN A 84 11.18 -0.20 16.51
N ALA A 85 12.07 -1.19 16.42
CA ALA A 85 12.15 -2.11 15.29
C ALA A 85 10.89 -3.00 15.23
N LEU A 86 10.39 -3.49 16.36
CA LEU A 86 9.14 -4.21 16.45
C LEU A 86 7.95 -3.33 16.02
N ASN A 87 7.86 -2.09 16.49
CA ASN A 87 6.79 -1.18 16.10
C ASN A 87 6.86 -0.81 14.60
N SER A 88 8.06 -0.65 14.04
CA SER A 88 8.23 -0.44 12.60
C SER A 88 7.77 -1.66 11.78
N HIS A 89 8.01 -2.88 12.27
CA HIS A 89 7.53 -4.12 11.67
C HIS A 89 6.00 -4.22 11.76
N LEU A 90 5.40 -3.94 12.91
CA LEU A 90 3.94 -3.94 13.10
C LEU A 90 3.22 -2.88 12.26
N GLY A 91 3.84 -1.71 12.08
CA GLY A 91 3.35 -0.64 11.21
C GLY A 91 3.59 -0.90 9.71
N SER A 92 4.36 -1.93 9.36
CA SER A 92 4.57 -2.33 7.96
C SER A 92 3.41 -3.19 7.45
N PRO A 93 3.25 -3.33 6.11
CA PRO A 93 2.15 -4.12 5.53
C PRO A 93 2.35 -5.64 5.64
N VAL A 94 3.33 -6.11 6.42
CA VAL A 94 3.67 -7.55 6.51
C VAL A 94 2.53 -8.41 7.06
N HIS A 95 1.70 -7.82 7.94
CA HIS A 95 0.53 -8.46 8.53
C HIS A 95 -0.79 -7.98 7.95
N ASP A 96 -0.74 -7.05 6.98
CA ASP A 96 -1.93 -6.54 6.35
C ASP A 96 -2.58 -7.60 5.44
N GLN A 97 -3.90 -7.57 5.39
CA GLN A 97 -4.66 -8.42 4.48
C GLN A 97 -4.31 -8.09 3.02
N ARG A 98 -4.21 -9.11 2.19
CA ARG A 98 -4.00 -8.95 0.74
C ARG A 98 -5.30 -8.47 0.10
N MET A 99 -5.43 -7.17 -0.01
CA MET A 99 -6.64 -6.55 -0.53
C MET A 99 -6.57 -6.18 -2.02
N TYR A 100 -5.40 -6.30 -2.64
CA TYR A 100 -5.21 -6.03 -4.06
C TYR A 100 -4.88 -7.32 -4.81
N ARG A 101 -5.39 -7.45 -6.02
CA ARG A 101 -5.07 -8.56 -6.93
C ARG A 101 -4.70 -8.06 -8.31
N CYS A 102 -3.83 -8.79 -8.99
CA CYS A 102 -3.51 -8.51 -10.37
C CYS A 102 -4.72 -8.80 -11.26
N PRO A 103 -5.14 -7.87 -12.15
CA PRO A 103 -6.26 -8.08 -13.06
C PRO A 103 -5.93 -9.04 -14.23
N GLY A 104 -4.69 -9.50 -14.33
CA GLY A 104 -4.28 -10.48 -15.34
C GLY A 104 -4.97 -11.83 -15.12
N ARG A 105 -5.71 -12.33 -16.12
CA ARG A 105 -6.54 -13.54 -16.02
C ARG A 105 -5.79 -14.79 -15.53
N SER A 106 -4.51 -14.91 -15.87
CA SER A 106 -3.66 -16.07 -15.52
C SER A 106 -2.67 -15.77 -14.39
N CYS A 107 -2.66 -14.54 -13.84
CA CYS A 107 -1.64 -14.15 -12.88
C CYS A 107 -1.99 -14.56 -11.43
N GLY A 108 -3.19 -14.26 -10.95
CA GLY A 108 -3.68 -14.62 -9.61
C GLY A 108 -2.89 -14.04 -8.43
N ARG A 109 -1.87 -13.19 -8.64
CA ARG A 109 -1.06 -12.60 -7.56
C ARG A 109 -1.84 -11.57 -6.76
N GLU A 110 -1.70 -11.63 -5.45
CA GLU A 110 -2.33 -10.71 -4.49
C GLU A 110 -1.28 -9.93 -3.71
N PHE A 111 -1.65 -8.71 -3.30
CA PHE A 111 -0.76 -7.74 -2.64
C PHE A 111 -1.48 -7.06 -1.48
N SER A 112 -0.74 -6.76 -0.41
CA SER A 112 -1.26 -6.03 0.75
C SER A 112 -1.31 -4.52 0.52
N VAL A 113 -0.51 -4.01 -0.42
CA VAL A 113 -0.38 -2.57 -0.72
C VAL A 113 -0.55 -2.31 -2.21
N LEU A 114 -1.10 -1.14 -2.54
CA LEU A 114 -1.30 -0.74 -3.94
C LEU A 114 0.03 -0.60 -4.68
N SER A 115 1.05 -0.06 -4.03
CA SER A 115 2.40 0.07 -4.61
C SER A 115 2.98 -1.27 -5.04
N GLY A 116 2.72 -2.34 -4.29
CA GLY A 116 3.15 -3.69 -4.64
C GLY A 116 2.46 -4.23 -5.90
N LEU A 117 1.15 -4.01 -6.03
CA LEU A 117 0.42 -4.34 -7.26
C LEU A 117 0.96 -3.55 -8.46
N VAL A 118 1.13 -2.22 -8.30
CA VAL A 118 1.61 -1.37 -9.39
C VAL A 118 3.02 -1.74 -9.80
N GLN A 119 3.93 -1.99 -8.86
CA GLN A 119 5.29 -2.44 -9.15
C GLN A 119 5.30 -3.77 -9.91
N HIS A 120 4.41 -4.71 -9.55
CA HIS A 120 4.25 -5.96 -10.26
C HIS A 120 3.79 -5.73 -11.71
N VAL A 121 2.83 -4.83 -11.93
CA VAL A 121 2.34 -4.50 -13.29
C VAL A 121 3.41 -3.73 -14.08
N GLU A 122 4.14 -2.81 -13.45
CA GLU A 122 5.25 -2.07 -14.05
C GLU A 122 6.41 -2.99 -14.48
N SER A 123 6.63 -4.09 -13.77
CA SER A 123 7.68 -5.07 -14.13
C SER A 123 7.37 -5.87 -15.40
N GLU A 124 6.16 -5.72 -15.95
CA GLU A 124 5.66 -6.47 -17.11
C GLU A 124 5.72 -8.01 -16.97
N SER A 125 6.04 -8.51 -15.78
CA SER A 125 6.30 -9.94 -15.51
C SER A 125 5.09 -10.85 -15.77
N CYS A 126 3.87 -10.31 -15.72
CA CYS A 126 2.64 -11.05 -16.01
C CYS A 126 1.99 -10.66 -17.36
N GLY A 127 2.56 -9.71 -18.08
CA GLY A 127 2.09 -9.27 -19.38
C GLY A 127 0.71 -8.59 -19.42
N VAL A 128 0.13 -8.27 -18.24
CA VAL A 128 -1.22 -7.67 -18.16
C VAL A 128 -1.27 -6.28 -18.78
N MET A 129 -0.18 -5.52 -18.65
CA MET A 129 -0.07 -4.17 -19.20
C MET A 129 1.39 -3.79 -19.43
N ARG A 130 1.67 -2.99 -20.47
CA ARG A 130 3.01 -2.44 -20.71
C ARG A 130 3.30 -1.28 -19.77
N PHE A 131 4.55 -1.11 -19.38
CA PHE A 131 5.01 -0.04 -18.48
C PHE A 131 4.52 1.35 -18.91
N SER A 132 4.67 1.69 -20.20
CA SER A 132 4.20 2.98 -20.74
C SER A 132 2.71 3.22 -20.54
N LYS A 133 1.90 2.16 -20.65
CA LYS A 133 0.46 2.22 -20.45
C LYS A 133 0.09 2.36 -18.98
N VAL A 134 0.84 1.71 -18.09
CA VAL A 134 0.70 1.90 -16.63
C VAL A 134 0.93 3.35 -16.25
N GLN A 135 2.02 3.95 -16.73
CA GLN A 135 2.37 5.35 -16.47
C GLN A 135 1.25 6.30 -16.90
N LYS A 136 0.69 6.11 -18.09
CA LYS A 136 -0.40 6.94 -18.61
C LYS A 136 -1.69 6.76 -17.82
N SER A 137 -2.13 5.52 -17.58
CA SER A 137 -3.36 5.24 -16.85
C SER A 137 -3.30 5.71 -15.40
N ALA A 138 -2.12 5.63 -14.76
CA ALA A 138 -1.93 6.12 -13.41
C ALA A 138 -1.92 7.64 -13.33
N SER A 139 -1.37 8.35 -14.33
CA SER A 139 -1.46 9.81 -14.42
C SER A 139 -2.92 10.25 -14.44
N ASP A 140 -3.73 9.66 -15.31
CA ASP A 140 -5.16 9.96 -15.42
C ASP A 140 -5.95 9.58 -14.15
N GLY A 141 -5.55 8.50 -13.47
CA GLY A 141 -6.15 8.03 -12.22
C GLY A 141 -5.78 8.90 -11.02
N ILE A 142 -4.51 9.29 -10.92
CA ILE A 142 -4.02 10.19 -9.85
C ILE A 142 -4.74 11.54 -9.94
N ASP A 143 -4.93 12.10 -11.12
CA ASP A 143 -5.66 13.35 -11.30
C ASP A 143 -7.10 13.28 -10.80
N ARG A 144 -7.76 12.12 -10.94
CA ARG A 144 -9.12 11.89 -10.41
C ARG A 144 -9.11 11.80 -8.88
N VAL A 145 -8.18 11.03 -8.32
CA VAL A 145 -8.02 10.87 -6.86
C VAL A 145 -7.71 12.22 -6.22
N VAL A 146 -6.81 13.00 -6.83
CA VAL A 146 -6.45 14.35 -6.37
C VAL A 146 -7.65 15.28 -6.36
N LYS A 147 -8.43 15.34 -7.45
CA LYS A 147 -9.64 16.16 -7.50
C LYS A 147 -10.64 15.81 -6.41
N ASN A 148 -10.77 14.55 -6.06
CA ASN A 148 -11.68 14.09 -5.01
C ASN A 148 -11.15 14.36 -3.59
N LEU A 149 -9.82 14.37 -3.40
CA LEU A 149 -9.20 14.67 -2.09
C LEU A 149 -9.12 16.16 -1.78
N ILE A 150 -9.10 17.03 -2.82
CA ILE A 150 -9.04 18.49 -2.66
C ILE A 150 -10.45 19.12 -2.68
N GLY A 151 -11.43 18.43 -3.26
CA GLY A 151 -12.81 18.91 -3.43
C GLY A 151 -13.76 18.56 -2.28
N SER A 152 -13.24 18.11 -1.13
CA SER A 152 -14.05 17.76 0.06
C SER A 152 -13.74 18.68 1.20
#